data_ecf32b9f0a1c9ad04bceb4ac1bbaec6b
#
_entry.id   ecf32b9f0a1c9ad04bceb4ac1bbaec6b
#
_cell.length_a   1.000
_cell.length_b   1.000
_cell.length_c   1.000
_cell.angle_alpha   90.00
_cell.angle_beta   90.00
_cell.angle_gamma   90.00
#
_symmetry.space_group_name_H-M   'P 1'
#
loop_
_entity.id
_entity.type
_entity.pdbx_description
1 polymer ?
#
loop_
_entity_poly.entity_id
_entity_poly.type
_entity_poly.pdbx_seq_one_letter_code
_entity_poly.pdbx_strand_id
1 'polypeptide(L)'
;MQRCCLYYRSHQLIEQIGGARDLFHLLRERPLDEAQWRAVGALIARLHRVGAYHSDLNAHNLLLDADDKLWVIDFDKCGLRVPGPWQSEMLARLLRSLRKESGLHPQFHWREADWSWVLAGYQAEGSER
;
A
#
# COMPACT_ATOMS: atom_id res chain seq x y z
N MET A 1 -16.31 12.12 3.04
CA MET A 1 -15.75 12.14 2.83
C MET A 1 -14.77 12.09 2.46
N GLN A 2 -14.55 12.39 2.23
CA GLN A 2 -13.64 12.39 1.80
C GLN A 2 -12.60 11.87 2.03
N ARG A 3 -12.61 10.86 2.48
CA ARG A 3 -11.46 10.33 3.04
C ARG A 3 -10.63 9.63 2.05
N CYS A 4 -11.19 8.97 1.08
CA CYS A 4 -10.38 8.41 0.02
C CYS A 4 -9.57 9.47 -0.69
N CYS A 5 -9.83 10.69 -0.33
CA CYS A 5 -9.15 11.81 -0.97
C CYS A 5 -8.20 12.50 -0.02
N LEU A 6 -7.66 11.75 0.92
CA LEU A 6 -6.67 12.28 1.80
C LEU A 6 -5.33 12.25 1.15
N TYR A 7 -5.22 12.91 0.02
CA TYR A 7 -3.94 12.94 -0.63
C TYR A 7 -3.75 14.30 -1.27
N TYR A 8 -2.54 14.55 -1.68
CA TYR A 8 -2.17 15.71 -2.45
C TYR A 8 -1.41 15.24 -3.67
N ARG A 9 -0.96 16.16 -4.45
CA ARG A 9 0.00 15.80 -5.47
C ARG A 9 1.19 15.17 -4.79
N SER A 10 1.74 14.14 -5.41
CA SER A 10 2.71 13.28 -4.77
C SER A 10 3.83 14.02 -4.08
N HIS A 11 4.47 14.94 -4.77
CA HIS A 11 5.65 15.57 -4.18
C HIS A 11 5.28 16.52 -3.04
N GLN A 12 4.08 17.13 -3.10
CA GLN A 12 3.65 17.98 -2.00
C GLN A 12 3.41 17.17 -0.74
N LEU A 13 2.80 15.99 -0.91
CA LEU A 13 2.54 15.12 0.23
C LEU A 13 3.84 14.67 0.86
N ILE A 14 4.82 14.30 0.03
CA ILE A 14 6.10 13.85 0.54
C ILE A 14 6.77 14.94 1.35
N GLU A 15 6.73 16.18 0.87
CA GLU A 15 7.33 17.28 1.61
C GLU A 15 6.63 17.50 2.94
N GLN A 16 5.30 17.41 2.97
CA GLN A 16 4.55 17.63 4.20
C GLN A 16 4.78 16.53 5.21
N ILE A 17 4.93 15.29 4.74
CA ILE A 17 5.12 14.17 5.64
C ILE A 17 6.54 14.12 6.18
N GLY A 18 7.47 14.71 5.48
CA GLY A 18 8.85 14.75 5.94
C GLY A 18 9.48 13.38 6.03
N GLY A 19 10.38 13.07 5.13
CA GLY A 19 11.06 11.79 5.16
C GLY A 19 10.26 10.62 4.63
N ALA A 20 9.03 10.85 4.17
CA ALA A 20 8.24 9.76 3.59
C ALA A 20 8.87 9.31 2.28
N ARG A 21 8.86 7.99 2.07
CA ARG A 21 9.42 7.41 0.87
C ARG A 21 8.50 6.32 0.37
N ASP A 22 8.40 6.16 -0.94
CA ASP A 22 7.56 5.10 -1.47
C ASP A 22 8.22 3.73 -1.25
N LEU A 23 7.39 2.70 -1.28
CA LEU A 23 7.88 1.35 -1.00
C LEU A 23 8.88 0.88 -2.04
N PHE A 24 8.73 1.32 -3.30
CA PHE A 24 9.67 0.92 -4.32
C PHE A 24 11.09 1.33 -3.96
N HIS A 25 11.28 2.60 -3.61
CA HIS A 25 12.63 3.09 -3.28
C HIS A 25 13.13 2.50 -1.96
N LEU A 26 12.25 2.35 -0.97
CA LEU A 26 12.66 1.74 0.29
C LEU A 26 13.14 0.32 0.10
N LEU A 27 12.41 -0.47 -0.69
CA LEU A 27 12.76 -1.87 -0.89
C LEU A 27 14.03 -2.04 -1.70
N ARG A 28 14.42 -1.04 -2.44
CA ARG A 28 15.70 -1.09 -3.11
C ARG A 28 16.86 -0.87 -2.14
N GLU A 29 16.59 -0.31 -0.98
CA GLU A 29 17.62 -0.06 0.02
C GLU A 29 17.63 -1.09 1.14
N ARG A 30 16.46 -1.55 1.57
CA ARG A 30 16.36 -2.46 2.69
C ARG A 30 15.04 -3.19 2.68
N PRO A 31 14.97 -4.33 3.36
CA PRO A 31 13.67 -5.00 3.49
C PRO A 31 12.80 -4.28 4.52
N LEU A 32 11.50 -4.48 4.40
CA LEU A 32 10.56 -4.07 5.44
C LEU A 32 10.41 -5.22 6.43
N ASP A 33 10.12 -4.88 7.69
CA ASP A 33 9.91 -5.91 8.69
C ASP A 33 8.45 -6.39 8.69
N GLU A 34 8.18 -7.36 9.54
CA GLU A 34 6.84 -7.95 9.61
C GLU A 34 5.79 -6.91 9.96
N ALA A 35 6.08 -6.05 10.95
CA ALA A 35 5.11 -5.05 11.37
C ALA A 35 4.77 -4.09 10.23
N GLN A 36 5.77 -3.73 9.44
CA GLN A 36 5.55 -2.82 8.33
C GLN A 36 4.71 -3.48 7.23
N TRP A 37 4.97 -4.74 6.91
CA TRP A 37 4.16 -5.44 5.93
C TRP A 37 2.73 -5.67 6.43
N ARG A 38 2.56 -5.97 7.72
CA ARG A 38 1.22 -6.09 8.27
C ARG A 38 0.47 -4.78 8.19
N ALA A 39 1.17 -3.66 8.38
CA ALA A 39 0.53 -2.35 8.26
C ALA A 39 0.05 -2.09 6.83
N VAL A 40 0.78 -2.57 5.83
CA VAL A 40 0.34 -2.45 4.44
C VAL A 40 -1.00 -3.17 4.26
N GLY A 41 -1.09 -4.39 4.75
CA GLY A 41 -2.35 -5.14 4.66
C GLY A 41 -3.49 -4.47 5.39
N ALA A 42 -3.20 -3.95 6.59
CA ALA A 42 -4.23 -3.27 7.37
C ALA A 42 -4.75 -2.02 6.67
N LEU A 43 -3.84 -1.28 6.04
CA LEU A 43 -4.26 -0.10 5.28
C LEU A 43 -5.22 -0.47 4.15
N ILE A 44 -4.89 -1.52 3.40
CA ILE A 44 -5.75 -1.95 2.30
C ILE A 44 -7.11 -2.39 2.84
N ALA A 45 -7.12 -3.09 3.97
CA ALA A 45 -8.38 -3.51 4.58
C ALA A 45 -9.24 -2.30 4.97
N ARG A 46 -8.59 -1.25 5.50
CA ARG A 46 -9.34 -0.04 5.85
C ARG A 46 -9.91 0.65 4.62
N LEU A 47 -9.15 0.67 3.53
CA LEU A 47 -9.68 1.21 2.28
C LEU A 47 -10.90 0.41 1.82
N HIS A 48 -10.81 -0.90 1.90
CA HIS A 48 -11.94 -1.76 1.50
C HIS A 48 -13.16 -1.53 2.39
N ARG A 49 -12.93 -1.33 3.68
CA ARG A 49 -14.03 -1.14 4.62
C ARG A 49 -14.85 0.09 4.30
N VAL A 50 -14.21 1.16 3.85
CA VAL A 50 -14.92 2.38 3.49
C VAL A 50 -15.28 2.43 2.01
N GLY A 51 -15.01 1.37 1.27
CA GLY A 51 -15.34 1.32 -0.16
C GLY A 51 -14.40 2.11 -1.04
N ALA A 52 -13.21 2.43 -0.57
CA ALA A 52 -12.29 3.24 -1.34
C ALA A 52 -11.53 2.37 -2.34
N TYR A 53 -11.85 2.53 -3.60
CA TYR A 53 -11.21 1.82 -4.68
C TYR A 53 -10.07 2.64 -5.25
N HIS A 54 -8.91 2.05 -5.39
CA HIS A 54 -7.75 2.68 -6.03
C HIS A 54 -7.39 1.81 -7.24
N SER A 55 -7.46 2.38 -8.43
CA SER A 55 -7.33 1.59 -9.66
C SER A 55 -5.89 1.25 -10.01
N ASP A 56 -4.92 1.79 -9.29
CA ASP A 56 -3.53 1.61 -9.66
C ASP A 56 -2.63 1.45 -8.42
N LEU A 57 -3.09 0.63 -7.48
CA LEU A 57 -2.33 0.41 -6.24
C LEU A 57 -1.07 -0.39 -6.56
N ASN A 58 0.08 0.20 -6.26
CA ASN A 58 1.36 -0.44 -6.55
C ASN A 58 2.42 0.07 -5.59
N ALA A 59 3.65 -0.43 -5.73
CA ALA A 59 4.73 -0.11 -4.81
C ALA A 59 5.12 1.38 -4.84
N HIS A 60 4.80 2.08 -5.92
CA HIS A 60 5.15 3.50 -6.02
C HIS A 60 4.11 4.40 -5.36
N ASN A 61 2.91 3.89 -5.09
CA ASN A 61 1.81 4.69 -4.55
C ASN A 61 1.62 4.50 -3.06
N LEU A 62 2.45 3.70 -2.44
CA LEU A 62 2.42 3.51 -0.99
C LEU A 62 3.67 4.14 -0.40
N LEU A 63 3.49 5.00 0.59
CA LEU A 63 4.60 5.70 1.24
C LEU A 63 4.67 5.31 2.70
N LEU A 64 5.88 5.24 3.21
CA LEU A 64 6.14 4.98 4.63
C LEU A 64 6.91 6.17 5.17
N ASP A 65 6.40 6.79 6.24
CA ASP A 65 7.07 7.96 6.79
C ASP A 65 8.00 7.56 7.94
N ALA A 66 8.63 8.56 8.54
CA ALA A 66 9.62 8.31 9.59
C ALA A 66 9.03 7.68 10.83
N ASP A 67 7.73 7.78 11.03
CA ASP A 67 7.04 7.18 12.16
C ASP A 67 6.41 5.83 11.79
N ASP A 68 6.81 5.25 10.66
CA ASP A 68 6.28 3.98 10.16
C ASP A 68 4.79 4.05 9.83
N LYS A 69 4.27 5.23 9.56
CA LYS A 69 2.90 5.40 9.14
C LYS A 69 2.83 5.31 7.63
N LEU A 70 1.81 4.62 7.14
CA LEU A 70 1.64 4.40 5.71
C LEU A 70 0.66 5.39 5.12
N TRP A 71 0.94 5.80 3.89
CA TRP A 71 0.12 6.72 3.13
C TRP A 71 -0.11 6.17 1.73
N VAL A 72 -1.26 6.47 1.17
CA VAL A 72 -1.57 6.13 -0.22
C VAL A 72 -1.70 7.43 -0.99
N ILE A 73 -1.09 7.48 -2.17
CA ILE A 73 -1.15 8.66 -3.01
C ILE A 73 -1.77 8.31 -4.36
N ASP A 74 -1.98 9.35 -5.18
CA ASP A 74 -2.57 9.22 -6.51
C ASP A 74 -4.03 8.79 -6.46
N PHE A 75 -4.78 9.38 -5.55
CA PHE A 75 -6.20 9.10 -5.42
C PHE A 75 -7.06 9.73 -6.51
N ASP A 76 -6.45 10.41 -7.45
CA ASP A 76 -7.21 10.82 -8.63
C ASP A 76 -7.69 9.60 -9.41
N LYS A 77 -7.14 8.42 -9.11
CA LYS A 77 -7.60 7.16 -9.67
C LYS A 77 -8.54 6.42 -8.73
N CYS A 78 -9.03 7.11 -7.72
CA CYS A 78 -9.83 6.51 -6.68
C CYS A 78 -11.32 6.72 -6.93
N GLY A 79 -12.12 5.85 -6.39
CA GLY A 79 -13.58 5.99 -6.41
C GLY A 79 -14.16 5.25 -5.22
N LEU A 80 -15.46 5.45 -4.98
CA LEU A 80 -16.17 4.72 -3.95
C LEU A 80 -16.99 3.62 -4.59
N ARG A 81 -16.93 2.43 -4.01
CA ARG A 81 -17.60 1.27 -4.56
C ARG A 81 -18.19 0.40 -3.46
N VAL A 82 -19.28 -0.28 -3.79
CA VAL A 82 -19.81 -1.30 -2.91
C VAL A 82 -18.88 -2.52 -2.98
N PRO A 83 -18.89 -3.39 -1.96
CA PRO A 83 -18.03 -4.56 -1.98
C PRO A 83 -18.20 -5.39 -3.26
N GLY A 84 -17.09 -5.96 -3.72
CA GLY A 84 -17.12 -6.74 -4.95
C GLY A 84 -15.73 -7.23 -5.32
N PRO A 85 -15.57 -7.75 -6.52
CA PRO A 85 -14.30 -8.34 -6.95
C PRO A 85 -13.13 -7.34 -6.98
N TRP A 86 -13.43 -6.06 -7.04
CA TRP A 86 -12.35 -5.06 -7.07
C TRP A 86 -11.47 -5.12 -5.82
N GLN A 87 -12.00 -5.62 -4.71
CA GLN A 87 -11.23 -5.69 -3.48
C GLN A 87 -10.07 -6.66 -3.61
N SER A 88 -10.34 -7.87 -4.07
CA SER A 88 -9.25 -8.82 -4.27
C SER A 88 -8.36 -8.41 -5.44
N GLU A 89 -8.92 -7.70 -6.41
CA GLU A 89 -8.12 -7.22 -7.53
C GLU A 89 -7.10 -6.17 -7.08
N MET A 90 -7.46 -5.32 -6.10
CA MET A 90 -6.48 -4.37 -5.57
C MET A 90 -5.30 -5.10 -4.94
N LEU A 91 -5.58 -6.15 -4.16
CA LEU A 91 -4.49 -6.94 -3.57
C LEU A 91 -3.66 -7.63 -4.65
N ALA A 92 -4.31 -8.18 -5.65
CA ALA A 92 -3.61 -8.86 -6.72
C ALA A 92 -2.71 -7.90 -7.50
N ARG A 93 -3.19 -6.69 -7.72
CA ARG A 93 -2.41 -5.69 -8.43
C ARG A 93 -1.15 -5.31 -7.67
N LEU A 94 -1.27 -5.12 -6.34
CA LEU A 94 -0.10 -4.81 -5.54
C LEU A 94 0.90 -5.96 -5.58
N LEU A 95 0.43 -7.19 -5.47
CA LEU A 95 1.32 -8.35 -5.54
C LEU A 95 2.03 -8.41 -6.87
N ARG A 96 1.31 -8.17 -7.98
CA ARG A 96 1.94 -8.14 -9.28
C ARG A 96 3.01 -7.05 -9.37
N SER A 97 2.74 -5.90 -8.76
CA SER A 97 3.71 -4.82 -8.74
C SER A 97 4.98 -5.23 -8.02
N LEU A 98 4.85 -5.85 -6.86
CA LEU A 98 6.01 -6.29 -6.09
C LEU A 98 6.81 -7.36 -6.85
N ARG A 99 6.12 -8.29 -7.48
CA ARG A 99 6.78 -9.32 -8.26
C ARG A 99 7.49 -8.75 -9.48
N LYS A 100 6.85 -7.81 -10.15
CA LYS A 100 7.44 -7.18 -11.31
C LYS A 100 8.71 -6.45 -10.95
N GLU A 101 8.67 -5.64 -9.89
CA GLU A 101 9.85 -4.87 -9.50
C GLU A 101 10.97 -5.80 -9.02
N SER A 102 10.61 -6.87 -8.32
CA SER A 102 11.59 -7.84 -7.87
C SER A 102 12.28 -8.51 -9.04
N GLY A 103 11.54 -8.76 -10.11
CA GLY A 103 12.13 -9.36 -11.30
C GLY A 103 13.00 -8.42 -12.10
N LEU A 104 12.75 -7.12 -12.01
CA LEU A 104 13.49 -6.12 -12.77
C LEU A 104 14.73 -5.62 -12.05
N HIS A 105 14.75 -5.70 -10.72
CA HIS A 105 15.81 -5.09 -9.92
C HIS A 105 16.42 -6.11 -8.97
N PRO A 106 17.69 -6.51 -9.19
CA PRO A 106 18.31 -7.54 -8.33
C PRO A 106 18.36 -7.14 -6.85
N GLN A 107 18.37 -5.85 -6.55
CA GLN A 107 18.48 -5.38 -5.18
C GLN A 107 17.15 -4.94 -4.60
N PHE A 108 16.09 -5.57 -5.04
CA PHE A 108 14.77 -5.30 -4.52
C PHE A 108 14.50 -6.27 -3.36
N HIS A 109 14.38 -5.76 -2.15
CA HIS A 109 14.37 -6.58 -0.93
C HIS A 109 12.96 -7.05 -0.57
N TRP A 110 12.31 -7.73 -1.47
CA TRP A 110 10.99 -8.31 -1.24
C TRP A 110 11.04 -9.79 -1.59
N ARG A 111 10.40 -10.61 -0.75
CA ARG A 111 10.31 -12.04 -0.97
C ARG A 111 8.85 -12.45 -0.99
N GLU A 112 8.56 -13.56 -1.68
CA GLU A 112 7.19 -14.06 -1.70
C GLU A 112 6.66 -14.31 -0.30
N ALA A 113 7.53 -14.75 0.62
CA ALA A 113 7.10 -15.01 2.00
C ALA A 113 6.58 -13.74 2.68
N ASP A 114 7.03 -12.57 2.28
CA ASP A 114 6.59 -11.32 2.89
C ASP A 114 5.10 -11.08 2.63
N TRP A 115 4.58 -11.63 1.54
CA TRP A 115 3.17 -11.42 1.21
C TRP A 115 2.25 -12.03 2.26
N SER A 116 2.70 -13.08 2.94
CA SER A 116 1.89 -13.67 4.01
C SER A 116 1.65 -12.67 5.14
N TRP A 117 2.60 -11.77 5.39
CA TRP A 117 2.43 -10.73 6.41
C TRP A 117 1.42 -9.68 5.96
N VAL A 118 1.42 -9.35 4.67
CA VAL A 118 0.41 -8.45 4.13
C VAL A 118 -0.98 -9.04 4.32
N LEU A 119 -1.15 -10.29 3.96
CA LEU A 119 -2.45 -10.95 4.13
C LEU A 119 -2.86 -11.06 5.58
N ALA A 120 -1.89 -11.33 6.46
CA ALA A 120 -2.20 -11.42 7.89
C ALA A 120 -2.70 -10.10 8.43
N GLY A 121 -2.05 -9.00 8.05
CA GLY A 121 -2.49 -7.69 8.48
C GLY A 121 -3.85 -7.33 7.91
N TYR A 122 -4.08 -7.70 6.65
CA TYR A 122 -5.36 -7.46 6.02
C TYR A 122 -6.49 -8.18 6.75
N GLN A 123 -6.26 -9.45 7.09
CA GLN A 123 -7.28 -10.25 7.75
C GLN A 123 -7.51 -9.79 9.18
N ALA A 124 -6.44 -9.43 9.90
CA ALA A 124 -6.58 -8.97 11.27
C ALA A 124 -7.40 -7.69 11.35
N GLU A 125 -7.15 -6.76 10.43
CA GLU A 125 -7.90 -5.51 10.40
C GLU A 125 -9.36 -5.76 10.03
N GLY A 126 -9.60 -6.66 9.10
CA GLY A 126 -10.96 -6.98 8.69
C GLY A 126 -11.76 -7.67 9.78
N SER A 127 -11.08 -8.34 10.71
CA SER A 127 -11.76 -9.04 11.79
C SER A 127 -12.18 -8.15 12.94
N GLU A 128 -11.75 -6.92 12.94
CA GLU A 128 -11.97 -6.03 14.07
C GLU A 128 -13.23 -5.21 13.98
N ARG A 129 -14.11 -5.57 13.12
CA ARG A 129 -15.34 -4.84 12.99
C ARG A 129 -16.31 -5.01 14.08
#